data_56349e6a61d4c811a8d736cb286c4c9d
#
_entry.id   56349e6a61d4c811a8d736cb286c4c9d
#
_cell.length_a   1.000
_cell.length_b   1.000
_cell.length_c   1.000
_cell.angle_alpha   90.00
_cell.angle_beta   90.00
_cell.angle_gamma   90.00
#
_symmetry.space_group_name_H-M   'P 1'
#
loop_
_entity.id
_entity.type
_entity.pdbx_description
1 polymer ?
#
loop_
_entity_poly.entity_id
_entity_poly.type
_entity_poly.pdbx_seq_one_letter_code
_entity_poly.pdbx_strand_id
1 'polypeptide(L)'
;MRASSRGPRQAPRSPVVGRGAREPRLCLSALGLLPAHQPWRAGLPEEVIRDVRRDIAEFFKLPLEAKKACAQLPDDIQGYGQGFVFSETQKLDWADMIYLKLRPMESRSMRFWPAQPPSFRNSVDRFSTEVAKVTSSLLRSMAVDMGVEPERLLEKFGGQPQTMKVTYYPPCRRASDVLGLSPHTDACAVTLLLHVNDVQGLQIRRDDGKWHAVEPLEGAFIFIVNVGDTLERSS
;
A
#
# COMPACT_ATOMS: atom_id res chain seq x y z
N MET A 1 -3.57 -6.38 49.05
CA MET A 1 -3.56 -5.53 47.86
C MET A 1 -2.77 -6.24 46.76
N ARG A 2 -3.44 -6.82 45.77
CA ARG A 2 -2.79 -7.48 44.62
C ARG A 2 -2.79 -6.50 43.44
N ALA A 3 -1.61 -6.09 43.01
CA ALA A 3 -1.43 -5.28 41.83
C ALA A 3 -1.65 -6.16 40.58
N SER A 4 -2.69 -5.84 39.82
CA SER A 4 -2.97 -6.45 38.51
C SER A 4 -2.06 -5.81 37.47
N SER A 5 -1.07 -6.55 36.99
CA SER A 5 -0.23 -6.17 35.83
C SER A 5 -1.06 -6.23 34.54
N ARG A 6 -1.59 -5.10 34.12
CA ARG A 6 -2.12 -4.99 32.75
C ARG A 6 -0.95 -4.85 31.78
N GLY A 7 -0.79 -5.83 30.90
CA GLY A 7 0.15 -5.80 29.80
C GLY A 7 -0.09 -4.62 28.84
N PRO A 8 0.87 -4.32 27.96
CA PRO A 8 0.76 -3.17 27.05
C PRO A 8 -0.46 -3.32 26.15
N ARG A 9 -1.34 -2.33 26.20
CA ARG A 9 -2.51 -2.27 25.27
C ARG A 9 -2.00 -2.07 23.87
N GLN A 10 -2.39 -2.97 22.97
CA GLN A 10 -2.10 -2.88 21.55
C GLN A 10 -2.66 -1.56 20.98
N ALA A 11 -1.91 -0.95 20.06
CA ALA A 11 -2.35 0.23 19.32
C ALA A 11 -3.63 -0.06 18.51
N PRO A 12 -4.48 0.94 18.24
CA PRO A 12 -5.69 0.74 17.46
C PRO A 12 -5.34 0.23 16.06
N ARG A 13 -6.03 -0.80 15.66
CA ARG A 13 -5.89 -1.42 14.34
C ARG A 13 -6.57 -0.54 13.30
N SER A 14 -5.84 -0.15 12.27
CA SER A 14 -6.38 0.69 11.19
C SER A 14 -7.20 -0.15 10.22
N PRO A 15 -8.45 0.23 9.92
CA PRO A 15 -9.25 -0.46 8.93
C PRO A 15 -8.95 0.04 7.50
N VAL A 16 -8.74 -0.87 6.57
CA VAL A 16 -8.76 -0.63 5.13
C VAL A 16 -9.98 -1.35 4.55
N VAL A 17 -10.82 -0.63 3.82
CA VAL A 17 -12.03 -1.20 3.21
C VAL A 17 -11.74 -1.60 1.77
N GLY A 18 -11.84 -2.90 1.49
CA GLY A 18 -12.21 -3.34 0.15
C GLY A 18 -13.73 -3.50 0.13
N ARG A 19 -14.46 -2.92 -0.80
CA ARG A 19 -15.83 -3.33 -1.06
C ARG A 19 -15.80 -4.78 -1.50
N GLY A 20 -16.63 -5.61 -0.87
CA GLY A 20 -16.81 -6.99 -1.25
C GLY A 20 -17.12 -7.08 -2.74
N ALA A 21 -16.11 -7.42 -3.51
CA ALA A 21 -16.36 -8.05 -4.78
C ALA A 21 -17.20 -9.31 -4.49
N ARG A 22 -18.20 -9.58 -5.30
CA ARG A 22 -18.82 -10.90 -5.37
C ARG A 22 -17.71 -11.92 -5.23
N GLU A 23 -17.83 -12.83 -4.30
CA GLU A 23 -16.88 -13.83 -3.82
C GLU A 23 -15.47 -13.73 -4.44
N PRO A 24 -14.40 -13.77 -3.64
CA PRO A 24 -13.02 -13.64 -4.13
C PRO A 24 -12.56 -14.84 -4.97
N ARG A 25 -13.47 -15.42 -5.77
CA ARG A 25 -13.14 -16.49 -6.70
C ARG A 25 -12.13 -16.03 -7.74
N LEU A 26 -12.23 -14.78 -8.22
CA LEU A 26 -11.28 -14.23 -9.19
C LEU A 26 -9.88 -14.01 -8.61
N CYS A 27 -9.75 -13.42 -7.43
CA CYS A 27 -8.43 -13.28 -6.79
C CYS A 27 -7.87 -14.62 -6.28
N LEU A 28 -8.72 -15.52 -5.79
CA LEU A 28 -8.29 -16.82 -5.29
C LEU A 28 -8.06 -17.84 -6.43
N SER A 29 -8.74 -17.74 -7.57
CA SER A 29 -8.46 -18.60 -8.71
C SER A 29 -7.23 -18.17 -9.48
N ALA A 30 -6.97 -16.88 -9.65
CA ALA A 30 -5.69 -16.40 -10.16
C ALA A 30 -4.50 -16.78 -9.24
N LEU A 31 -4.74 -16.82 -7.93
CA LEU A 31 -3.79 -17.37 -6.94
C LEU A 31 -3.90 -18.90 -6.79
N GLY A 32 -5.02 -19.52 -7.11
CA GLY A 32 -5.30 -20.94 -6.97
C GLY A 32 -4.67 -21.83 -8.04
N LEU A 33 -4.13 -21.28 -9.10
CA LEU A 33 -3.27 -21.99 -10.07
C LEU A 33 -1.84 -22.17 -9.57
N LEU A 34 -1.49 -21.58 -8.45
CA LEU A 34 -0.21 -21.80 -7.79
C LEU A 34 -0.38 -22.85 -6.69
N PRO A 35 0.52 -23.86 -6.60
CA PRO A 35 0.43 -24.88 -5.57
C PRO A 35 0.36 -24.22 -4.19
N ALA A 36 -0.61 -24.63 -3.36
CA ALA A 36 -0.88 -24.08 -2.03
C ALA A 36 0.30 -24.12 -1.03
N HIS A 37 1.42 -24.67 -1.42
CA HIS A 37 2.61 -24.86 -0.58
C HIS A 37 3.84 -24.07 -1.04
N GLN A 38 3.73 -23.28 -2.11
CA GLN A 38 4.77 -22.32 -2.46
C GLN A 38 4.21 -20.92 -2.26
N PRO A 39 4.76 -20.13 -1.31
CA PRO A 39 4.45 -18.72 -1.26
C PRO A 39 4.78 -18.16 -2.64
N TRP A 40 3.81 -17.53 -3.29
CA TRP A 40 4.02 -16.86 -4.56
C TRP A 40 5.10 -15.80 -4.34
N ARG A 41 6.32 -16.17 -4.64
CA ARG A 41 7.42 -15.21 -4.78
C ARG A 41 7.15 -14.49 -6.10
N ALA A 42 6.31 -13.47 -6.03
CA ALA A 42 6.18 -12.54 -7.12
C ALA A 42 7.61 -12.14 -7.46
N GLY A 43 8.18 -12.58 -8.54
CA GLY A 43 9.58 -12.53 -8.92
C GLY A 43 10.41 -11.29 -8.58
N LEU A 44 10.06 -10.63 -7.47
CA LEU A 44 10.78 -9.48 -6.88
C LEU A 44 12.03 -9.99 -6.18
N PRO A 45 13.19 -9.52 -6.58
CA PRO A 45 14.44 -9.85 -5.89
C PRO A 45 14.36 -9.43 -4.42
N GLU A 46 14.79 -10.29 -3.52
CA GLU A 46 14.73 -10.06 -2.08
C GLU A 46 15.50 -8.80 -1.66
N GLU A 47 16.64 -8.55 -2.32
CA GLU A 47 17.43 -7.35 -2.07
C GLU A 47 16.69 -6.06 -2.42
N VAL A 48 15.83 -6.07 -3.45
CA VAL A 48 15.04 -4.89 -3.83
C VAL A 48 14.00 -4.58 -2.75
N ILE A 49 13.35 -5.60 -2.20
CA ILE A 49 12.38 -5.43 -1.12
C ILE A 49 13.08 -4.98 0.15
N ARG A 50 14.19 -5.62 0.51
CA ARG A 50 14.97 -5.24 1.69
C ARG A 50 15.45 -3.80 1.61
N ASP A 51 15.98 -3.37 0.46
CA ASP A 51 16.54 -2.04 0.28
C ASP A 51 15.44 -0.96 0.36
N VAL A 52 14.30 -1.16 -0.28
CA VAL A 52 13.19 -0.19 -0.21
C VAL A 52 12.58 -0.14 1.19
N ARG A 53 12.43 -1.27 1.89
CA ARG A 53 11.95 -1.30 3.29
C ARG A 53 12.87 -0.55 4.22
N ARG A 54 14.19 -0.78 4.11
CA ARG A 54 15.20 -0.05 4.88
C ARG A 54 15.11 1.44 4.64
N ASP A 55 15.14 1.87 3.39
CA ASP A 55 15.20 3.29 3.05
C ASP A 55 13.91 4.04 3.43
N ILE A 56 12.75 3.39 3.31
CA ILE A 56 11.49 3.92 3.82
C ILE A 56 11.54 4.07 5.35
N ALA A 57 11.97 3.03 6.06
CA ALA A 57 12.07 3.07 7.51
C ALA A 57 13.02 4.17 8.00
N GLU A 58 14.18 4.34 7.34
CA GLU A 58 15.13 5.40 7.66
C GLU A 58 14.58 6.79 7.34
N PHE A 59 13.83 6.97 6.25
CA PHE A 59 13.17 8.24 5.94
C PHE A 59 12.22 8.69 7.07
N PHE A 60 11.37 7.80 7.57
CA PHE A 60 10.43 8.18 8.62
C PHE A 60 11.10 8.44 9.99
N LYS A 61 12.31 7.93 10.22
CA LYS A 61 13.13 8.26 11.41
C LYS A 61 13.80 9.63 11.34
N LEU A 62 13.89 10.25 10.17
CA LEU A 62 14.51 11.58 10.03
C LEU A 62 13.79 12.62 10.89
N PRO A 63 14.51 13.66 11.35
CA PRO A 63 13.90 14.84 11.96
C PRO A 63 12.82 15.43 11.05
N LEU A 64 11.80 16.04 11.66
CA LEU A 64 10.66 16.61 10.93
C LEU A 64 11.09 17.60 9.84
N GLU A 65 12.07 18.45 10.13
CA GLU A 65 12.57 19.45 9.18
C GLU A 65 13.21 18.81 7.94
N ALA A 66 13.90 17.69 8.10
CA ALA A 66 14.46 16.95 6.97
C ALA A 66 13.36 16.32 6.10
N LYS A 67 12.27 15.81 6.72
CA LYS A 67 11.10 15.30 5.99
C LYS A 67 10.34 16.42 5.28
N LYS A 68 10.22 17.59 5.89
CA LYS A 68 9.57 18.77 5.30
C LYS A 68 10.31 19.31 4.06
N ALA A 69 11.58 18.96 3.85
CA ALA A 69 12.28 19.33 2.63
C ALA A 69 11.59 18.82 1.34
N CYS A 70 10.80 17.75 1.45
CA CYS A 70 9.96 17.22 0.37
C CYS A 70 8.46 17.30 0.68
N ALA A 71 8.05 18.30 1.46
CA ALA A 71 6.65 18.46 1.88
C ALA A 71 5.70 18.69 0.71
N GLN A 72 4.45 18.28 0.91
CA GLN A 72 3.32 18.60 0.04
C GLN A 72 3.19 20.13 -0.16
N LEU A 73 2.73 20.51 -1.33
CA LEU A 73 2.27 21.88 -1.60
C LEU A 73 0.76 21.98 -1.41
N PRO A 74 0.22 23.17 -1.21
CA PRO A 74 -1.21 23.36 -0.92
C PRO A 74 -2.16 22.65 -1.90
N ASP A 75 -1.85 22.61 -3.17
CA ASP A 75 -2.71 22.02 -4.22
C ASP A 75 -2.10 20.77 -4.86
N ASP A 76 -1.11 20.15 -4.24
CA ASP A 76 -0.46 18.93 -4.75
C ASP A 76 -0.50 17.83 -3.68
N ILE A 77 -0.87 16.63 -4.13
CA ILE A 77 -0.90 15.45 -3.27
C ILE A 77 0.49 14.83 -3.09
N GLN A 78 1.46 15.20 -3.92
CA GLN A 78 2.80 14.64 -3.87
C GLN A 78 3.60 15.21 -2.70
N GLY A 79 4.48 14.40 -2.16
CA GLY A 79 5.39 14.77 -1.08
C GLY A 79 4.98 14.25 0.28
N TYR A 80 5.71 14.71 1.29
CA TYR A 80 5.51 14.35 2.69
C TYR A 80 4.43 15.21 3.34
N GLY A 81 3.47 14.60 4.02
CA GLY A 81 2.40 15.29 4.73
C GLY A 81 1.52 14.35 5.55
N GLN A 82 0.32 14.81 5.89
CA GLN A 82 -0.64 14.07 6.71
C GLN A 82 -1.82 13.49 5.91
N GLY A 83 -1.76 13.52 4.59
CA GLY A 83 -2.79 12.97 3.72
C GLY A 83 -3.64 14.02 3.00
N PHE A 84 -4.74 13.54 2.42
CA PHE A 84 -5.64 14.40 1.67
C PHE A 84 -6.55 15.17 2.64
N VAL A 85 -6.40 16.48 2.69
CA VAL A 85 -7.29 17.35 3.43
C VAL A 85 -8.27 17.97 2.44
N PHE A 86 -9.54 17.55 2.50
CA PHE A 86 -10.59 18.06 1.60
C PHE A 86 -11.42 19.19 2.23
N SER A 87 -11.36 19.34 3.54
CA SER A 87 -12.06 20.41 4.26
C SER A 87 -11.41 20.69 5.62
N GLU A 88 -11.60 21.90 6.14
CA GLU A 88 -11.12 22.30 7.48
C GLU A 88 -11.75 21.50 8.63
N THR A 89 -12.92 20.91 8.39
CA THR A 89 -13.65 20.12 9.40
C THR A 89 -13.36 18.63 9.32
N GLN A 90 -12.54 18.19 8.35
CA GLN A 90 -12.19 16.78 8.20
C GLN A 90 -11.36 16.30 9.39
N LYS A 91 -11.77 15.18 9.99
CA LYS A 91 -10.92 14.47 10.95
C LYS A 91 -9.77 13.83 10.19
N LEU A 92 -8.55 14.20 10.54
CA LEU A 92 -7.35 13.62 9.94
C LEU A 92 -7.11 12.22 10.51
N ASP A 93 -6.61 11.33 9.65
CA ASP A 93 -6.09 10.05 10.07
C ASP A 93 -4.81 10.25 10.92
N TRP A 94 -4.59 9.38 11.90
CA TRP A 94 -3.40 9.41 12.72
C TRP A 94 -2.22 8.77 11.99
N ALA A 95 -1.75 9.47 10.97
CA ALA A 95 -0.71 8.98 10.09
C ALA A 95 0.09 10.12 9.46
N ASP A 96 1.39 9.90 9.29
CA ASP A 96 2.21 10.64 8.35
C ASP A 96 2.30 9.85 7.05
N MET A 97 2.37 10.52 5.92
CA MET A 97 2.53 9.84 4.64
C MET A 97 3.52 10.54 3.71
N ILE A 98 4.02 9.79 2.75
CA ILE A 98 4.63 10.35 1.55
C ILE A 98 3.95 9.76 0.32
N TYR A 99 3.61 10.61 -0.65
CA TYR A 99 3.00 10.22 -1.91
C TYR A 99 3.89 10.63 -3.08
N LEU A 100 4.23 9.67 -3.94
CA LEU A 100 5.13 9.87 -5.08
C LEU A 100 4.50 9.35 -6.36
N LYS A 101 4.63 10.10 -7.45
CA LYS A 101 4.43 9.59 -8.80
C LYS A 101 5.70 8.87 -9.24
N LEU A 102 5.56 7.59 -9.63
CA LEU A 102 6.69 6.75 -9.99
C LEU A 102 6.83 6.59 -11.50
N ARG A 103 5.71 6.48 -12.22
CA ARG A 103 5.67 6.29 -13.67
C ARG A 103 4.47 7.02 -14.27
N PRO A 104 4.56 7.51 -15.51
CA PRO A 104 5.78 7.54 -16.32
C PRO A 104 6.86 8.44 -15.68
N MET A 105 8.13 8.23 -16.05
CA MET A 105 9.27 8.93 -15.39
C MET A 105 9.19 10.45 -15.57
N GLU A 106 8.65 10.91 -16.67
CA GLU A 106 8.46 12.33 -17.02
C GLU A 106 7.47 13.02 -16.08
N SER A 107 6.58 12.27 -15.43
CA SER A 107 5.62 12.80 -14.46
C SER A 107 6.21 13.02 -13.07
N ARG A 108 7.45 12.60 -12.83
CA ARG A 108 8.13 12.73 -11.54
C ARG A 108 8.50 14.17 -11.28
N SER A 109 8.16 14.66 -10.10
CA SER A 109 8.70 15.90 -9.58
C SER A 109 9.70 15.59 -8.47
N MET A 110 10.99 15.74 -8.80
CA MET A 110 12.08 15.40 -7.88
C MET A 110 12.13 16.27 -6.63
N ARG A 111 11.39 17.38 -6.60
CA ARG A 111 11.15 18.19 -5.41
C ARG A 111 10.51 17.40 -4.28
N PHE A 112 9.60 16.49 -4.62
CA PHE A 112 8.86 15.67 -3.64
C PHE A 112 9.60 14.39 -3.26
N TRP A 113 10.68 14.06 -3.95
CA TRP A 113 11.44 12.84 -3.72
C TRP A 113 12.51 13.08 -2.65
N PRO A 114 12.50 12.32 -1.52
CA PRO A 114 13.51 12.42 -0.49
C PRO A 114 14.93 12.38 -1.03
N ALA A 115 15.80 13.27 -0.52
CA ALA A 115 17.22 13.20 -0.75
C ALA A 115 17.95 12.35 0.29
N GLN A 116 17.27 12.06 1.42
CA GLN A 116 17.76 11.24 2.51
C GLN A 116 16.77 10.08 2.81
N PRO A 117 17.27 8.88 3.09
CA PRO A 117 18.68 8.46 2.95
C PRO A 117 19.17 8.54 1.49
N PRO A 118 20.49 8.64 1.22
CA PRO A 118 21.02 8.81 -0.15
C PRO A 118 20.60 7.72 -1.13
N SER A 119 20.33 6.50 -0.64
CA SER A 119 19.88 5.35 -1.43
C SER A 119 18.38 5.38 -1.77
N PHE A 120 17.56 6.22 -1.12
CA PHE A 120 16.10 6.21 -1.23
C PHE A 120 15.59 6.27 -2.69
N ARG A 121 16.10 7.20 -3.47
CA ARG A 121 15.67 7.39 -4.87
C ARG A 121 15.97 6.17 -5.73
N ASN A 122 17.14 5.56 -5.54
CA ASN A 122 17.54 4.38 -6.28
C ASN A 122 16.76 3.14 -5.85
N SER A 123 16.55 2.92 -4.55
CA SER A 123 15.80 1.77 -4.05
C SER A 123 14.33 1.82 -4.48
N VAL A 124 13.70 3.00 -4.44
CA VAL A 124 12.32 3.20 -4.91
C VAL A 124 12.22 3.00 -6.42
N ASP A 125 13.19 3.47 -7.21
CA ASP A 125 13.15 3.29 -8.66
C ASP A 125 13.31 1.82 -9.08
N ARG A 126 14.25 1.09 -8.46
CA ARG A 126 14.41 -0.35 -8.65
C ARG A 126 13.14 -1.09 -8.26
N PHE A 127 12.57 -0.78 -7.10
CA PHE A 127 11.32 -1.37 -6.62
C PHE A 127 10.16 -1.09 -7.59
N SER A 128 9.99 0.15 -8.04
CA SER A 128 8.99 0.54 -9.03
C SER A 128 9.08 -0.29 -10.33
N THR A 129 10.31 -0.52 -10.79
CA THR A 129 10.56 -1.32 -11.99
C THR A 129 10.11 -2.76 -11.83
N GLU A 130 10.44 -3.39 -10.70
CA GLU A 130 10.05 -4.78 -10.43
C GLU A 130 8.54 -4.91 -10.18
N VAL A 131 7.95 -3.96 -9.46
CA VAL A 131 6.49 -3.92 -9.25
C VAL A 131 5.73 -3.79 -10.58
N ALA A 132 6.22 -3.02 -11.53
CA ALA A 132 5.60 -2.91 -12.85
C ALA A 132 5.57 -4.27 -13.59
N LYS A 133 6.62 -5.08 -13.48
CA LYS A 133 6.65 -6.44 -14.06
C LYS A 133 5.62 -7.36 -13.38
N VAL A 134 5.56 -7.32 -12.05
CA VAL A 134 4.58 -8.10 -11.27
C VAL A 134 3.16 -7.70 -11.65
N THR A 135 2.87 -6.41 -11.72
CA THR A 135 1.55 -5.90 -12.12
C THR A 135 1.16 -6.37 -13.51
N SER A 136 2.08 -6.31 -14.47
CA SER A 136 1.83 -6.80 -15.83
C SER A 136 1.54 -8.30 -15.86
N SER A 137 2.28 -9.09 -15.08
CA SER A 137 2.03 -10.53 -14.97
C SER A 137 0.68 -10.82 -14.33
N LEU A 138 0.31 -10.08 -13.29
CA LEU A 138 -0.98 -10.19 -12.62
C LEU A 138 -2.14 -9.86 -13.57
N LEU A 139 -2.04 -8.75 -14.30
CA LEU A 139 -3.06 -8.35 -15.27
C LEU A 139 -3.25 -9.41 -16.37
N ARG A 140 -2.16 -10.04 -16.83
CA ARG A 140 -2.26 -11.17 -17.79
C ARG A 140 -3.03 -12.34 -17.20
N SER A 141 -2.70 -12.75 -15.97
CA SER A 141 -3.40 -13.86 -15.29
C SER A 141 -4.88 -13.55 -15.08
N MET A 142 -5.19 -12.33 -14.67
CA MET A 142 -6.58 -11.88 -14.48
C MET A 142 -7.35 -11.88 -15.81
N ALA A 143 -6.73 -11.47 -16.92
CA ALA A 143 -7.35 -11.50 -18.23
C ALA A 143 -7.72 -12.94 -18.64
N VAL A 144 -6.79 -13.88 -18.44
CA VAL A 144 -7.04 -15.30 -18.72
C VAL A 144 -8.22 -15.82 -17.89
N ASP A 145 -8.26 -15.53 -16.60
CA ASP A 145 -9.36 -15.95 -15.72
C ASP A 145 -10.72 -15.36 -16.12
N MET A 146 -10.71 -14.13 -16.65
CA MET A 146 -11.91 -13.47 -17.17
C MET A 146 -12.30 -13.90 -18.58
N GLY A 147 -11.53 -14.76 -19.26
CA GLY A 147 -11.73 -15.14 -20.64
C GLY A 147 -11.53 -14.00 -21.65
N VAL A 148 -10.68 -13.04 -21.31
CA VAL A 148 -10.34 -11.87 -22.13
C VAL A 148 -8.90 -12.01 -22.63
N GLU A 149 -8.64 -11.56 -23.86
CA GLU A 149 -7.28 -11.50 -24.39
C GLU A 149 -6.37 -10.63 -23.49
N PRO A 150 -5.23 -11.16 -23.01
CA PRO A 150 -4.34 -10.46 -22.07
C PRO A 150 -3.89 -9.08 -22.56
N GLU A 151 -3.64 -8.95 -23.84
CA GLU A 151 -3.19 -7.72 -24.50
C GLU A 151 -4.20 -6.58 -24.33
N ARG A 152 -5.50 -6.87 -24.37
CA ARG A 152 -6.56 -5.86 -24.18
C ARG A 152 -6.52 -5.26 -22.78
N LEU A 153 -6.26 -6.08 -21.76
CA LEU A 153 -6.17 -5.60 -20.37
C LEU A 153 -4.87 -4.81 -20.16
N LEU A 154 -3.77 -5.28 -20.74
CA LEU A 154 -2.48 -4.59 -20.70
C LEU A 154 -2.50 -3.25 -21.44
N GLU A 155 -3.12 -3.15 -22.60
CA GLU A 155 -3.30 -1.88 -23.32
C GLU A 155 -4.11 -0.88 -22.48
N LYS A 156 -5.15 -1.36 -21.79
CA LYS A 156 -6.00 -0.52 -20.95
C LYS A 156 -5.31 -0.04 -19.68
N PHE A 157 -4.52 -0.89 -19.03
CA PHE A 157 -3.97 -0.62 -17.70
C PHE A 157 -2.43 -0.59 -17.62
N GLY A 158 -1.71 -1.19 -18.57
CA GLY A 158 -0.25 -1.28 -18.54
C GLY A 158 0.48 0.03 -18.69
N GLY A 159 -0.14 1.02 -19.37
CA GLY A 159 0.38 2.38 -19.53
C GLY A 159 -0.11 3.38 -18.47
N GLN A 160 -0.90 2.94 -17.50
CA GLN A 160 -1.46 3.82 -16.47
C GLN A 160 -0.39 4.30 -15.49
N PRO A 161 -0.59 5.49 -14.88
CA PRO A 161 0.34 6.01 -13.90
C PRO A 161 0.55 5.04 -12.73
N GLN A 162 1.81 4.82 -12.37
CA GLN A 162 2.19 4.14 -11.14
C GLN A 162 2.51 5.17 -10.06
N THR A 163 1.89 5.02 -8.92
CA THR A 163 2.11 5.87 -7.75
C THR A 163 2.48 5.02 -6.55
N MET A 164 3.14 5.61 -5.57
CA MET A 164 3.45 4.99 -4.29
C MET A 164 2.95 5.89 -3.17
N LYS A 165 2.11 5.35 -2.30
CA LYS A 165 1.76 5.95 -1.02
C LYS A 165 2.40 5.13 0.09
N VAL A 166 3.23 5.76 0.89
CA VAL A 166 3.75 5.15 2.12
C VAL A 166 3.10 5.83 3.30
N THR A 167 2.54 5.05 4.20
CA THR A 167 1.86 5.55 5.39
C THR A 167 2.58 5.05 6.63
N TYR A 168 2.94 5.97 7.51
CA TYR A 168 3.53 5.70 8.81
C TYR A 168 2.54 6.04 9.91
N TYR A 169 2.26 5.10 10.78
CA TYR A 169 1.35 5.26 11.92
C TYR A 169 2.17 5.39 13.20
N PRO A 170 2.40 6.61 13.70
CA PRO A 170 3.17 6.81 14.92
C PRO A 170 2.44 6.25 16.15
N PRO A 171 3.17 5.83 17.20
CA PRO A 171 2.55 5.41 18.44
C PRO A 171 1.60 6.47 19.01
N CYS A 172 0.39 6.05 19.40
CA CYS A 172 -0.62 6.93 19.97
C CYS A 172 -0.99 6.50 21.40
N ARG A 173 -0.85 7.42 22.36
CA ARG A 173 -1.24 7.17 23.76
C ARG A 173 -2.76 7.16 23.94
N ARG A 174 -3.50 7.81 23.05
CA ARG A 174 -4.97 7.93 23.05
C ARG A 174 -5.57 7.16 21.87
N ALA A 175 -5.19 5.91 21.77
CA ALA A 175 -5.54 5.04 20.66
C ALA A 175 -7.06 4.86 20.44
N SER A 176 -7.87 5.05 21.49
CA SER A 176 -9.33 5.02 21.40
C SER A 176 -9.94 6.22 20.70
N ASP A 177 -9.20 7.34 20.59
CA ASP A 177 -9.73 8.62 20.14
C ASP A 177 -9.39 8.90 18.67
N VAL A 178 -8.59 8.05 18.03
CA VAL A 178 -8.07 8.26 16.69
C VAL A 178 -8.25 7.02 15.80
N LEU A 179 -8.35 7.26 14.50
CA LEU A 179 -8.23 6.24 13.46
C LEU A 179 -6.85 6.37 12.83
N GLY A 180 -6.19 5.25 12.55
CA GLY A 180 -4.95 5.27 11.78
C GLY A 180 -5.22 5.59 10.31
N LEU A 181 -6.23 4.96 9.73
CA LEU A 181 -6.70 5.20 8.37
C LEU A 181 -8.22 5.01 8.33
N SER A 182 -8.92 5.98 7.79
CA SER A 182 -10.37 5.91 7.62
C SER A 182 -10.76 4.84 6.60
N PRO A 183 -11.92 4.20 6.77
CA PRO A 183 -12.46 3.26 5.80
C PRO A 183 -12.56 3.88 4.39
N HIS A 184 -12.03 3.19 3.39
CA HIS A 184 -12.06 3.64 1.99
C HIS A 184 -11.98 2.47 1.02
N THR A 185 -12.23 2.74 -0.25
CA THR A 185 -11.89 1.89 -1.40
C THR A 185 -10.75 2.54 -2.17
N ASP A 186 -9.96 1.75 -2.89
CA ASP A 186 -8.90 2.27 -3.75
C ASP A 186 -9.47 2.68 -5.11
N ALA A 187 -9.18 3.89 -5.55
CA ALA A 187 -9.67 4.41 -6.83
C ALA A 187 -8.89 3.87 -8.06
N CYS A 188 -7.75 3.22 -7.86
CA CYS A 188 -6.92 2.67 -8.94
C CYS A 188 -7.46 1.34 -9.47
N ALA A 189 -6.80 0.76 -10.49
CA ALA A 189 -7.16 -0.57 -10.99
C ALA A 189 -6.68 -1.68 -10.04
N VAL A 190 -5.43 -1.59 -9.60
CA VAL A 190 -4.78 -2.57 -8.72
C VAL A 190 -3.91 -1.86 -7.71
N THR A 191 -4.03 -2.24 -6.44
CA THR A 191 -3.13 -1.81 -5.37
C THR A 191 -2.30 -2.99 -4.88
N LEU A 192 -1.00 -2.79 -4.81
CA LEU A 192 -0.06 -3.74 -4.21
C LEU A 192 0.43 -3.17 -2.88
N LEU A 193 0.17 -3.87 -1.78
CA LEU A 193 0.55 -3.43 -0.44
C LEU A 193 1.81 -4.17 0.03
N LEU A 194 2.82 -3.42 0.45
CA LEU A 194 4.05 -3.93 1.06
C LEU A 194 4.10 -3.49 2.53
N HIS A 195 4.19 -4.45 3.44
CA HIS A 195 4.45 -4.16 4.85
C HIS A 195 5.94 -3.84 5.05
N VAL A 196 6.24 -2.69 5.64
CA VAL A 196 7.62 -2.28 5.95
C VAL A 196 8.13 -2.95 7.22
N ASN A 197 7.23 -3.29 8.15
CA ASN A 197 7.52 -3.99 9.40
C ASN A 197 6.47 -5.09 9.66
N ASP A 198 6.66 -5.86 10.73
CA ASP A 198 5.81 -7.00 11.06
C ASP A 198 4.60 -6.63 11.95
N VAL A 199 4.32 -5.34 12.10
CA VAL A 199 3.16 -4.86 12.86
C VAL A 199 1.90 -5.06 12.01
N GLN A 200 1.01 -5.92 12.51
CA GLN A 200 -0.29 -6.11 11.90
C GLN A 200 -1.17 -4.88 12.12
N GLY A 201 -1.71 -4.33 11.04
CA GLY A 201 -2.62 -3.17 11.10
C GLY A 201 -3.70 -3.20 10.02
N LEU A 202 -3.51 -4.01 8.99
CA LEU A 202 -4.46 -4.09 7.88
C LEU A 202 -5.72 -4.86 8.28
N GLN A 203 -6.87 -4.26 7.99
CA GLN A 203 -8.18 -4.92 8.12
C GLN A 203 -8.99 -4.71 6.86
N ILE A 204 -9.75 -5.71 6.48
CA ILE A 204 -10.72 -5.64 5.38
C ILE A 204 -12.13 -5.80 5.94
N ARG A 205 -13.09 -5.12 5.35
CA ARG A 205 -14.50 -5.30 5.67
C ARG A 205 -15.13 -6.21 4.63
N ARG A 206 -15.72 -7.32 5.07
CA ARG A 206 -16.43 -8.26 4.21
C ARG A 206 -17.89 -7.87 4.02
N ASP A 207 -18.59 -8.60 3.15
CA ASP A 207 -20.01 -8.39 2.83
C ASP A 207 -20.93 -8.57 4.05
N ASP A 208 -20.51 -9.35 5.04
CA ASP A 208 -21.21 -9.49 6.33
C ASP A 208 -21.10 -8.24 7.23
N GLY A 209 -20.42 -7.19 6.75
CA GLY A 209 -20.17 -5.93 7.45
C GLY A 209 -19.10 -6.00 8.54
N LYS A 210 -18.47 -7.15 8.75
CA LYS A 210 -17.45 -7.34 9.80
C LYS A 210 -16.05 -7.02 9.30
N TRP A 211 -15.22 -6.53 10.22
CA TRP A 211 -13.81 -6.28 9.99
C TRP A 211 -12.99 -7.52 10.27
N HIS A 212 -12.18 -7.91 9.29
CA HIS A 212 -11.26 -9.04 9.39
C HIS A 212 -9.83 -8.54 9.30
N ALA A 213 -9.00 -8.96 10.24
CA ALA A 213 -7.57 -8.71 10.19
C ALA A 213 -6.96 -9.54 9.05
N VAL A 214 -6.08 -8.93 8.28
CA VAL A 214 -5.27 -9.64 7.27
C VAL A 214 -3.91 -9.90 7.88
N GLU A 215 -3.64 -11.17 8.17
CA GLU A 215 -2.36 -11.56 8.75
C GLU A 215 -1.32 -11.79 7.66
N PRO A 216 -0.12 -11.24 7.86
CA PRO A 216 1.00 -11.57 6.99
C PRO A 216 1.31 -13.07 7.06
N LEU A 217 1.56 -13.68 5.92
CA LEU A 217 2.11 -15.04 5.88
C LEU A 217 3.57 -14.99 6.36
N GLU A 218 3.93 -15.85 7.30
CA GLU A 218 5.28 -15.94 7.84
C GLU A 218 6.29 -16.19 6.73
N GLY A 219 7.36 -15.40 6.68
CA GLY A 219 8.39 -15.49 5.64
C GLY A 219 7.97 -15.04 4.24
N ALA A 220 6.76 -14.53 4.07
CA ALA A 220 6.33 -13.94 2.81
C ALA A 220 6.53 -12.41 2.83
N PHE A 221 7.13 -11.89 1.78
CA PHE A 221 7.02 -10.47 1.45
C PHE A 221 5.63 -10.27 0.88
N ILE A 222 4.69 -9.73 1.68
CA ILE A 222 3.30 -9.76 1.32
C ILE A 222 2.99 -8.61 0.39
N PHE A 223 2.60 -8.97 -0.81
CA PHE A 223 1.75 -8.15 -1.61
C PHE A 223 0.30 -8.60 -1.39
N ILE A 224 -0.48 -7.74 -0.75
CA ILE A 224 -1.93 -7.85 -0.78
C ILE A 224 -2.36 -7.12 -2.04
N VAL A 225 -3.08 -7.82 -2.89
CA VAL A 225 -3.61 -7.24 -4.12
C VAL A 225 -5.05 -6.88 -3.88
N ASN A 226 -5.34 -5.56 -3.94
CA ASN A 226 -6.71 -5.07 -3.99
C ASN A 226 -7.06 -4.75 -5.44
N VAL A 227 -8.22 -5.24 -5.87
CA VAL A 227 -8.87 -4.77 -7.10
C VAL A 227 -9.62 -3.49 -6.74
N GLY A 228 -9.23 -2.39 -7.36
CA GLY A 228 -9.83 -1.09 -7.09
C GLY A 228 -11.05 -0.80 -7.96
N ASP A 229 -11.75 0.29 -7.64
CA ASP A 229 -13.00 0.71 -8.30
C ASP A 229 -12.89 0.85 -9.81
N THR A 230 -11.72 1.21 -10.34
CA THR A 230 -11.51 1.38 -11.79
C THR A 230 -11.58 0.04 -12.53
N LEU A 231 -11.09 -1.04 -11.98
CA LEU A 231 -11.15 -2.36 -12.61
C LEU A 231 -12.54 -2.98 -12.42
N GLU A 232 -13.15 -2.81 -11.24
CA GLU A 232 -14.50 -3.29 -10.95
C GLU A 232 -15.55 -2.71 -11.92
N ARG A 233 -15.44 -1.42 -12.27
CA ARG A 233 -16.34 -0.76 -13.23
C ARG A 233 -16.08 -1.14 -14.67
N SER A 234 -15.00 -1.86 -14.96
CA SER A 234 -14.54 -2.19 -16.31
C SER A 234 -14.82 -3.65 -16.68
N SER A 235 -15.24 -4.45 -15.73
CA SER A 235 -15.67 -5.85 -15.86
C SER A 235 -17.19 -5.95 -15.95
#